data_c4d8bea32d4bab7ba0d149c9d8b822bd
#
_entry.id   c4d8bea32d4bab7ba0d149c9d8b822bd
#
_cell.length_a   1.000
_cell.length_b   1.000
_cell.length_c   1.000
_cell.angle_alpha   90.00
_cell.angle_beta   90.00
_cell.angle_gamma   90.00
#
_symmetry.space_group_name_H-M   'P 1'
#
loop_
_entity.id
_entity.type
_entity.pdbx_description
1 polymer ?
#
loop_
_entity_poly.entity_id
_entity_poly.type
_entity_poly.pdbx_seq_one_letter_code
_entity_poly.pdbx_strand_id
1 'polypeptide(L)'
;MNTGGDVLLGGPSGASADSDRSIQSDDSIMRVAVIGAGVSGLSAARVLHDHGYPVRVFEKSRGLGGRAATRRVYGVSFDHGAQYFTVRDPGFRQAVEAWCESGVVEPWRARIGKVEASGIKASPDGQQRYVAVPGMSALGGHLGADLDVHRQVRVLPPRREGQRW
;
A
#
# COMPACT_ATOMS: atom_id res chain seq x y z
N MET A 1 -45.34 57.54 -44.60
CA MET A 1 -44.38 57.35 -45.74
C MET A 1 -43.53 56.17 -45.41
N ASN A 2 -43.72 55.20 -46.17
CA ASN A 2 -42.85 54.17 -46.70
C ASN A 2 -42.34 53.08 -45.75
N THR A 3 -42.98 51.95 -45.87
CA THR A 3 -42.63 50.72 -46.64
C THR A 3 -41.38 50.06 -46.12
N GLY A 4 -41.46 48.90 -45.59
CA GLY A 4 -41.59 47.65 -46.32
C GLY A 4 -40.46 46.75 -45.90
N GLY A 5 -40.77 45.52 -45.82
CA GLY A 5 -39.77 44.47 -46.03
C GLY A 5 -39.84 43.28 -45.02
N ASP A 6 -40.79 42.42 -45.27
CA ASP A 6 -40.70 41.01 -44.84
C ASP A 6 -39.47 40.34 -45.47
N VAL A 7 -38.65 39.66 -44.67
CA VAL A 7 -37.88 38.52 -45.16
C VAL A 7 -37.91 37.43 -44.11
N LEU A 8 -38.68 36.40 -44.35
CA LEU A 8 -38.57 35.09 -43.76
C LEU A 8 -37.35 34.37 -44.31
N LEU A 9 -36.45 33.98 -43.43
CA LEU A 9 -35.49 32.91 -43.77
C LEU A 9 -35.35 31.95 -42.56
N GLY A 10 -35.77 30.75 -42.79
CA GLY A 10 -35.67 29.63 -41.87
C GLY A 10 -34.21 29.28 -41.59
N GLY A 11 -33.92 29.10 -40.32
CA GLY A 11 -32.66 28.50 -39.87
C GLY A 11 -32.85 27.00 -39.59
N PRO A 12 -31.86 26.19 -39.89
CA PRO A 12 -31.99 24.75 -39.68
C PRO A 12 -31.83 24.41 -38.21
N SER A 13 -32.73 23.56 -37.77
CA SER A 13 -32.66 22.81 -36.54
C SER A 13 -31.35 22.04 -36.44
N GLY A 14 -30.41 22.55 -35.63
CA GLY A 14 -29.23 21.82 -35.21
C GLY A 14 -29.56 20.94 -34.00
N ALA A 15 -29.87 19.68 -34.24
CA ALA A 15 -29.86 18.68 -33.17
C ALA A 15 -28.46 18.54 -32.64
N SER A 16 -28.24 19.05 -31.44
CA SER A 16 -27.06 18.70 -30.64
C SER A 16 -27.18 17.23 -30.26
N ALA A 17 -26.46 16.39 -30.96
CA ALA A 17 -26.18 15.04 -30.55
C ALA A 17 -25.37 15.13 -29.23
N ASP A 18 -26.07 14.96 -28.14
CA ASP A 18 -25.51 14.68 -26.84
C ASP A 18 -24.76 13.35 -26.98
N SER A 19 -23.45 13.47 -27.12
CA SER A 19 -22.59 12.31 -27.17
C SER A 19 -22.53 11.74 -25.75
N ASP A 20 -23.48 10.85 -25.50
CA ASP A 20 -23.41 9.87 -24.43
C ASP A 20 -22.11 9.05 -24.63
N ARG A 21 -21.01 9.59 -24.13
CA ARG A 21 -19.78 8.84 -23.89
C ARG A 21 -20.07 7.94 -22.71
N SER A 22 -20.81 6.88 -22.96
CA SER A 22 -20.77 5.70 -22.14
C SER A 22 -19.31 5.33 -21.94
N ILE A 23 -18.80 5.59 -20.73
CA ILE A 23 -17.50 5.07 -20.26
C ILE A 23 -17.68 3.55 -20.31
N GLN A 24 -17.34 2.96 -21.44
CA GLN A 24 -17.15 1.52 -21.52
C GLN A 24 -16.03 1.22 -20.53
N SER A 25 -16.41 0.72 -19.37
CA SER A 25 -15.46 0.10 -18.46
C SER A 25 -14.80 -1.02 -19.25
N ASP A 26 -13.53 -0.85 -19.58
CA ASP A 26 -12.72 -1.89 -20.20
C ASP A 26 -12.66 -3.07 -19.23
N ASP A 27 -13.59 -3.99 -19.41
CA ASP A 27 -13.81 -5.17 -18.56
C ASP A 27 -12.70 -6.23 -18.80
N SER A 28 -11.74 -5.93 -19.66
CA SER A 28 -10.60 -6.79 -20.00
C SER A 28 -9.44 -6.67 -18.99
N ILE A 29 -9.35 -5.57 -18.23
CA ILE A 29 -8.25 -5.37 -17.27
C ILE A 29 -8.61 -6.04 -15.94
N MET A 30 -7.82 -7.03 -15.56
CA MET A 30 -7.95 -7.70 -14.26
C MET A 30 -7.70 -6.71 -13.13
N ARG A 31 -8.71 -6.40 -12.32
CA ARG A 31 -8.60 -5.60 -11.11
C ARG A 31 -8.29 -6.50 -9.91
N VAL A 32 -7.34 -6.11 -9.09
CA VAL A 32 -6.87 -6.92 -7.96
C VAL A 32 -7.25 -6.26 -6.64
N ALA A 33 -7.92 -7.01 -5.77
CA ALA A 33 -8.14 -6.63 -4.38
C ALA A 33 -7.18 -7.37 -3.46
N VAL A 34 -6.39 -6.63 -2.68
CA VAL A 34 -5.49 -7.19 -1.65
C VAL A 34 -6.12 -6.97 -0.29
N ILE A 35 -6.33 -8.05 0.47
CA ILE A 35 -6.93 -7.97 1.80
C ILE A 35 -5.84 -8.07 2.86
N GLY A 36 -5.64 -6.96 3.56
CA GLY A 36 -4.62 -6.79 4.59
C GLY A 36 -3.41 -6.01 4.11
N ALA A 37 -3.13 -4.88 4.78
CA ALA A 37 -1.96 -4.03 4.54
C ALA A 37 -0.80 -4.35 5.51
N GLY A 38 -0.54 -5.64 5.74
CA GLY A 38 0.70 -6.11 6.33
C GLY A 38 1.84 -6.09 5.30
N VAL A 39 3.08 -6.33 5.74
CA VAL A 39 4.26 -6.33 4.85
C VAL A 39 4.03 -7.21 3.62
N SER A 40 3.53 -8.43 3.78
CA SER A 40 3.28 -9.35 2.65
C SER A 40 2.23 -8.83 1.67
N GLY A 41 1.09 -8.31 2.18
CA GLY A 41 0.04 -7.76 1.33
C GLY A 41 0.49 -6.52 0.58
N LEU A 42 1.20 -5.62 1.26
CA LEU A 42 1.76 -4.42 0.64
C LEU A 42 2.84 -4.74 -0.40
N SER A 43 3.72 -5.73 -0.13
CA SER A 43 4.72 -6.18 -1.10
C SER A 43 4.05 -6.78 -2.36
N ALA A 44 3.03 -7.62 -2.19
CA ALA A 44 2.28 -8.17 -3.31
C ALA A 44 1.56 -7.06 -4.11
N ALA A 45 0.91 -6.12 -3.40
CA ALA A 45 0.23 -4.99 -4.03
C ALA A 45 1.20 -4.11 -4.82
N ARG A 46 2.40 -3.86 -4.28
CA ARG A 46 3.45 -3.08 -4.96
C ARG A 46 3.88 -3.76 -6.26
N VAL A 47 4.22 -5.04 -6.21
CA VAL A 47 4.63 -5.80 -7.40
C VAL A 47 3.54 -5.76 -8.48
N LEU A 48 2.28 -5.98 -8.11
CA LEU A 48 1.17 -5.93 -9.04
C LEU A 48 0.96 -4.52 -9.63
N HIS A 49 1.01 -3.50 -8.79
CA HIS A 49 0.91 -2.10 -9.21
C HIS A 49 2.01 -1.73 -10.20
N ASP A 50 3.26 -2.11 -9.92
CA ASP A 50 4.42 -1.82 -10.77
C ASP A 50 4.36 -2.55 -12.11
N HIS A 51 3.59 -3.65 -12.18
CA HIS A 51 3.24 -4.36 -13.42
C HIS A 51 1.99 -3.81 -14.11
N GLY A 52 1.45 -2.68 -13.67
CA GLY A 52 0.34 -1.99 -14.31
C GLY A 52 -1.06 -2.53 -13.98
N TYR A 53 -1.20 -3.43 -13.00
CA TYR A 53 -2.52 -3.88 -12.57
C TYR A 53 -3.20 -2.82 -11.69
N PRO A 54 -4.50 -2.53 -11.91
CA PRO A 54 -5.29 -1.74 -10.96
C PRO A 54 -5.43 -2.51 -9.64
N VAL A 55 -4.69 -2.08 -8.61
CA VAL A 55 -4.66 -2.73 -7.30
C VAL A 55 -5.34 -1.85 -6.27
N ARG A 56 -6.20 -2.46 -5.44
CA ARG A 56 -6.79 -1.84 -4.27
C ARG A 56 -6.51 -2.67 -3.02
N VAL A 57 -6.00 -2.03 -1.98
CA VAL A 57 -5.68 -2.69 -0.71
C VAL A 57 -6.71 -2.31 0.34
N PHE A 58 -7.25 -3.30 1.06
CA PHE A 58 -8.20 -3.10 2.15
C PHE A 58 -7.58 -3.51 3.48
N GLU A 59 -7.57 -2.60 4.45
CA GLU A 59 -6.98 -2.82 5.77
C GLU A 59 -7.99 -2.49 6.88
N LYS A 60 -8.19 -3.42 7.80
CA LYS A 60 -9.10 -3.24 8.94
C LYS A 60 -8.61 -2.24 9.98
N SER A 61 -7.30 -2.07 10.07
CA SER A 61 -6.63 -1.23 11.07
C SER A 61 -6.44 0.20 10.57
N ARG A 62 -6.10 1.10 11.49
CA ARG A 62 -5.75 2.50 11.15
C ARG A 62 -4.36 2.62 10.51
N GLY A 63 -3.44 1.73 10.88
CA GLY A 63 -2.03 1.76 10.45
C GLY A 63 -1.71 0.66 9.45
N LEU A 64 -0.63 0.87 8.71
CA LEU A 64 -0.04 -0.10 7.80
C LEU A 64 1.06 -0.91 8.49
N GLY A 65 1.49 -2.01 7.86
CA GLY A 65 2.59 -2.85 8.33
C GLY A 65 2.14 -4.11 9.10
N GLY A 66 0.88 -4.19 9.54
CA GLY A 66 0.36 -5.37 10.25
C GLY A 66 1.19 -5.70 11.49
N ARG A 67 1.88 -6.85 11.51
CA ARG A 67 2.75 -7.28 12.63
C ARG A 67 4.03 -6.45 12.78
N ALA A 68 4.42 -5.64 11.81
CA ALA A 68 5.47 -4.63 11.92
C ALA A 68 4.87 -3.28 12.39
N ALA A 69 4.09 -3.30 13.47
CA ALA A 69 3.36 -2.15 13.95
C ALA A 69 4.09 -1.43 15.08
N THR A 70 4.13 -0.11 14.98
CA THR A 70 4.63 0.81 16.02
C THR A 70 3.46 1.46 16.72
N ARG A 71 3.40 1.39 18.03
CA ARG A 71 2.45 2.10 18.88
C ARG A 71 3.07 3.40 19.39
N ARG A 72 2.32 4.49 19.27
CA ARG A 72 2.71 5.80 19.82
C ARG A 72 1.80 6.14 20.99
N VAL A 73 2.41 6.41 22.15
CA VAL A 73 1.72 6.75 23.40
C VAL A 73 2.52 7.82 24.13
N TYR A 74 1.89 8.94 24.48
CA TYR A 74 2.51 10.05 25.20
C TYR A 74 3.83 10.55 24.58
N GLY A 75 3.91 10.63 23.27
CA GLY A 75 5.10 11.09 22.56
C GLY A 75 6.23 10.06 22.42
N VAL A 76 6.05 8.85 22.98
CA VAL A 76 7.01 7.73 22.87
C VAL A 76 6.50 6.70 21.89
N SER A 77 7.43 6.07 21.15
CA SER A 77 7.12 5.02 20.16
C SER A 77 7.62 3.68 20.64
N PHE A 78 6.79 2.64 20.47
CA PHE A 78 7.10 1.26 20.83
C PHE A 78 6.77 0.33 19.68
N ASP A 79 7.72 -0.46 19.24
CA ASP A 79 7.51 -1.56 18.30
C ASP A 79 7.01 -2.78 19.09
N HIS A 80 5.68 -2.90 19.19
CA HIS A 80 5.03 -3.94 19.98
C HIS A 80 4.76 -5.24 19.19
N GLY A 81 5.01 -5.20 17.88
CA GLY A 81 5.02 -6.37 17.01
C GLY A 81 6.44 -6.89 16.79
N ALA A 82 6.87 -6.96 15.52
CA ALA A 82 8.24 -7.25 15.18
C ALA A 82 9.13 -6.07 15.61
N GLN A 83 10.16 -6.34 16.39
CA GLN A 83 11.12 -5.33 16.86
C GLN A 83 12.30 -5.19 15.89
N TYR A 84 12.57 -6.22 15.11
CA TYR A 84 13.59 -6.30 14.07
C TYR A 84 13.23 -7.41 13.09
N PHE A 85 13.99 -7.52 12.01
CA PHE A 85 13.96 -8.67 11.12
C PHE A 85 15.37 -9.07 10.69
N THR A 86 15.50 -10.27 10.15
CA THR A 86 16.75 -10.82 9.61
C THR A 86 16.58 -11.17 8.15
N VAL A 87 17.67 -11.18 7.39
CA VAL A 87 17.66 -11.43 5.95
C VAL A 87 18.45 -12.69 5.65
N ARG A 88 17.81 -13.68 5.05
CA ARG A 88 18.44 -14.95 4.63
C ARG A 88 18.37 -15.16 3.13
N ASP A 89 17.23 -14.83 2.54
CA ASP A 89 16.99 -14.95 1.11
C ASP A 89 17.73 -13.89 0.31
N PRO A 90 18.44 -14.24 -0.80
CA PRO A 90 19.19 -13.28 -1.61
C PRO A 90 18.30 -12.23 -2.30
N GLY A 91 17.10 -12.59 -2.76
CA GLY A 91 16.18 -11.65 -3.38
C GLY A 91 15.63 -10.67 -2.35
N PHE A 92 15.31 -11.14 -1.13
CA PHE A 92 14.91 -10.26 -0.05
C PHE A 92 16.05 -9.32 0.39
N ARG A 93 17.31 -9.76 0.29
CA ARG A 93 18.47 -8.92 0.56
C ARG A 93 18.51 -7.69 -0.33
N GLN A 94 18.30 -7.84 -1.63
CA GLN A 94 18.28 -6.72 -2.58
C GLN A 94 17.22 -5.67 -2.19
N ALA A 95 16.02 -6.12 -1.81
CA ALA A 95 14.98 -5.22 -1.34
C ALA A 95 15.40 -4.46 -0.07
N VAL A 96 16.02 -5.16 0.88
CA VAL A 96 16.48 -4.55 2.14
C VAL A 96 17.63 -3.55 1.90
N GLU A 97 18.53 -3.83 0.99
CA GLU A 97 19.60 -2.90 0.59
C GLU A 97 19.01 -1.61 -0.01
N ALA A 98 18.04 -1.72 -0.91
CA ALA A 98 17.33 -0.55 -1.45
C ALA A 98 16.57 0.24 -0.35
N TRP A 99 15.98 -0.44 0.63
CA TRP A 99 15.35 0.23 1.77
C TRP A 99 16.37 0.90 2.70
N CYS A 100 17.57 0.36 2.82
CA CYS A 100 18.67 1.02 3.54
C CYS A 100 19.16 2.28 2.81
N GLU A 101 19.33 2.21 1.49
CA GLU A 101 19.71 3.35 0.66
C GLU A 101 18.67 4.48 0.72
N SER A 102 17.40 4.15 0.79
CA SER A 102 16.30 5.11 0.97
C SER A 102 16.11 5.60 2.40
N GLY A 103 16.89 5.10 3.37
CA GLY A 103 16.78 5.49 4.78
C GLY A 103 15.54 5.00 5.51
N VAL A 104 14.81 4.05 4.93
CA VAL A 104 13.61 3.45 5.54
C VAL A 104 13.98 2.35 6.52
N VAL A 105 15.12 1.69 6.29
CA VAL A 105 15.63 0.59 7.10
C VAL A 105 17.08 0.86 7.46
N GLU A 106 17.49 0.44 8.64
CA GLU A 106 18.89 0.52 9.09
C GLU A 106 19.35 -0.79 9.71
N PRO A 107 20.67 -1.13 9.60
CA PRO A 107 21.27 -2.21 10.37
C PRO A 107 21.16 -1.91 11.87
N TRP A 108 20.57 -2.80 12.62
CA TRP A 108 20.44 -2.64 14.07
C TRP A 108 21.73 -3.05 14.79
N ARG A 109 22.47 -2.08 15.27
CA ARG A 109 23.72 -2.26 16.04
C ARG A 109 23.43 -2.36 17.53
N ALA A 110 22.77 -3.44 17.96
CA ALA A 110 22.45 -3.67 19.36
C ALA A 110 23.36 -4.73 19.99
N ARG A 111 23.57 -4.62 21.31
CA ARG A 111 24.16 -5.71 22.10
C ARG A 111 23.06 -6.72 22.41
N ILE A 112 23.26 -7.94 21.94
CA ILE A 112 22.32 -9.05 22.18
C ILE A 112 22.83 -9.86 23.36
N GLY A 113 21.94 -10.09 24.31
CA GLY A 113 22.21 -10.91 25.47
C GLY A 113 21.10 -11.95 25.70
N LYS A 114 21.49 -13.06 26.31
CA LYS A 114 20.57 -14.09 26.78
C LYS A 114 20.40 -13.96 28.29
N VAL A 115 19.16 -13.96 28.76
CA VAL A 115 18.86 -13.99 30.19
C VAL A 115 18.95 -15.42 30.66
N GLU A 116 19.79 -15.69 31.66
CA GLU A 116 19.94 -16.98 32.33
C GLU A 116 19.73 -16.80 33.85
N ALA A 117 19.59 -17.88 34.57
CA ALA A 117 19.43 -17.82 36.04
C ALA A 117 20.59 -17.09 36.74
N SER A 118 21.79 -17.14 36.19
CA SER A 118 23.00 -16.47 36.67
C SER A 118 23.14 -15.00 36.26
N GLY A 119 22.17 -14.44 35.48
CA GLY A 119 22.19 -13.08 34.97
C GLY A 119 22.18 -13.00 33.45
N ILE A 120 22.58 -11.85 32.90
CA ILE A 120 22.60 -11.61 31.46
C ILE A 120 23.97 -11.93 30.90
N LYS A 121 24.04 -12.87 29.96
CA LYS A 121 25.24 -13.18 29.19
C LYS A 121 25.16 -12.61 27.78
N ALA A 122 26.26 -12.02 27.30
CA ALA A 122 26.35 -11.66 25.88
C ALA A 122 26.19 -12.91 25.02
N SER A 123 25.32 -12.83 24.02
CA SER A 123 25.08 -13.94 23.09
C SER A 123 25.14 -13.46 21.64
N PRO A 124 26.35 -13.16 21.15
CA PRO A 124 26.54 -12.77 19.75
C PRO A 124 26.25 -14.01 18.88
N ASP A 125 25.17 -13.96 18.11
CA ASP A 125 24.77 -15.03 17.18
C ASP A 125 25.25 -14.78 15.73
N GLY A 126 26.01 -13.69 15.52
CA GLY A 126 26.53 -13.30 14.20
C GLY A 126 25.45 -12.87 13.19
N GLN A 127 24.18 -12.85 13.56
CA GLN A 127 23.10 -12.47 12.65
C GLN A 127 22.96 -10.95 12.55
N GLN A 128 23.05 -10.43 11.33
CA GLN A 128 22.68 -9.04 11.07
C GLN A 128 21.17 -8.88 11.23
N ARG A 129 20.78 -7.92 12.06
CA ARG A 129 19.40 -7.50 12.26
C ARG A 129 19.15 -6.14 11.62
N TYR A 130 17.93 -5.90 11.21
CA TYR A 130 17.49 -4.66 10.60
C TYR A 130 16.24 -4.14 11.30
N VAL A 131 16.13 -2.82 11.38
CA VAL A 131 14.97 -2.11 11.92
C VAL A 131 14.50 -1.07 10.92
N ALA A 132 13.21 -0.82 10.85
CA ALA A 132 12.71 0.32 10.11
C ALA A 132 12.77 1.60 10.97
N VAL A 133 12.96 2.75 10.34
CA VAL A 133 13.17 4.06 10.96
C VAL A 133 12.03 5.00 10.58
N PRO A 134 11.44 5.72 11.52
CA PRO A 134 11.72 5.82 12.96
C PRO A 134 11.04 4.74 13.82
N GLY A 135 10.55 3.66 13.24
CA GLY A 135 9.93 2.52 13.90
C GLY A 135 9.43 1.55 12.85
N MET A 136 9.15 0.31 13.24
CA MET A 136 8.86 -0.80 12.31
C MET A 136 7.67 -0.53 11.37
N SER A 137 6.71 0.30 11.77
CA SER A 137 5.58 0.70 10.90
C SER A 137 5.99 1.57 9.70
N ALA A 138 7.19 2.17 9.71
CA ALA A 138 7.68 2.97 8.60
C ALA A 138 7.84 2.13 7.32
N LEU A 139 8.25 0.85 7.46
CA LEU A 139 8.32 -0.08 6.34
C LEU A 139 6.94 -0.27 5.67
N GLY A 140 5.88 -0.40 6.47
CA GLY A 140 4.51 -0.48 5.95
C GLY A 140 4.10 0.81 5.23
N GLY A 141 4.49 1.97 5.75
CA GLY A 141 4.27 3.26 5.10
C GLY A 141 4.96 3.36 3.75
N HIS A 142 6.22 2.97 3.69
CA HIS A 142 7.03 2.95 2.47
C HIS A 142 6.45 2.01 1.39
N LEU A 143 6.15 0.78 1.75
CA LEU A 143 5.56 -0.20 0.83
C LEU A 143 4.17 0.21 0.32
N GLY A 144 3.40 0.93 1.14
CA GLY A 144 2.06 1.40 0.81
C GLY A 144 2.02 2.78 0.15
N ALA A 145 3.17 3.44 -0.05
CA ALA A 145 3.21 4.72 -0.74
C ALA A 145 2.67 4.58 -2.17
N ASP A 146 1.86 5.55 -2.61
CA ASP A 146 1.21 5.61 -3.93
C ASP A 146 0.27 4.44 -4.27
N LEU A 147 -0.01 3.53 -3.32
CA LEU A 147 -1.03 2.50 -3.49
C LEU A 147 -2.42 3.02 -3.04
N ASP A 148 -3.47 2.57 -3.72
CA ASP A 148 -4.87 2.82 -3.31
C ASP A 148 -5.21 1.96 -2.08
N VAL A 149 -4.96 2.51 -0.86
CA VAL A 149 -5.14 1.80 0.40
C VAL A 149 -6.33 2.34 1.19
N HIS A 150 -7.35 1.52 1.35
CA HIS A 150 -8.53 1.77 2.16
C HIS A 150 -8.35 1.23 3.56
N ARG A 151 -8.10 2.11 4.52
CA ARG A 151 -7.93 1.77 5.95
C ARG A 151 -9.24 1.77 6.69
N GLN A 152 -9.29 1.07 7.82
CA GLN A 152 -10.48 0.92 8.68
C GLN A 152 -11.66 0.25 7.95
N VAL A 153 -11.34 -0.57 6.94
CA VAL A 153 -12.30 -1.33 6.16
C VAL A 153 -12.12 -2.83 6.48
N ARG A 154 -13.12 -3.41 7.10
CA ARG A 154 -13.18 -4.85 7.33
C ARG A 154 -13.87 -5.51 6.15
N VAL A 155 -13.15 -6.29 5.39
CA VAL A 155 -13.71 -7.09 4.28
C VAL A 155 -14.35 -8.34 4.87
N LEU A 156 -15.60 -8.63 4.44
CA LEU A 156 -16.27 -9.89 4.72
C LEU A 156 -15.68 -11.00 3.82
N PRO A 157 -15.90 -12.29 4.15
CA PRO A 157 -15.45 -13.37 3.28
C PRO A 157 -15.91 -13.14 1.84
N PRO A 158 -14.97 -13.12 0.86
CA PRO A 158 -15.33 -12.89 -0.52
C PRO A 158 -16.23 -14.02 -1.04
N ARG A 159 -17.17 -13.66 -1.90
CA ARG A 159 -18.03 -14.63 -2.58
C ARG A 159 -17.74 -14.55 -4.07
N ARG A 160 -17.68 -15.73 -4.69
CA ARG A 160 -17.47 -15.81 -6.13
C ARG A 160 -18.82 -15.71 -6.84
N GLU A 161 -18.91 -14.78 -7.80
CA GLU A 161 -20.07 -14.62 -8.70
C GLU A 161 -19.57 -14.77 -10.14
N GLY A 162 -19.85 -15.91 -10.75
CA GLY A 162 -19.32 -16.25 -12.06
C GLY A 162 -17.78 -16.35 -12.04
N GLN A 163 -17.12 -15.49 -12.81
CA GLN A 163 -15.66 -15.40 -12.85
C GLN A 163 -15.06 -14.30 -11.95
N ARG A 164 -15.88 -13.60 -11.17
CA ARG A 164 -15.48 -12.51 -10.27
C ARG A 164 -15.59 -12.92 -8.80
N TRP A 165 -14.82 -12.23 -7.95
CA TRP A 165 -14.85 -12.38 -6.51
C TRP A 165 -15.48 -11.16 -5.85
#